data_19bf72c9939879bc4b7252556fc9a405
#
_entry.id   19bf72c9939879bc4b7252556fc9a405
#
_cell.length_a   1.000
_cell.length_b   1.000
_cell.length_c   1.000
_cell.angle_alpha   90.00
_cell.angle_beta   90.00
_cell.angle_gamma   90.00
#
_symmetry.space_group_name_H-M   'P 1'
#
loop_
_entity.id
_entity.type
_entity.pdbx_description
1 polymer ?
#
loop_
_entity_poly.entity_id
_entity_poly.type
_entity_poly.pdbx_seq_one_letter_code
_entity_poly.pdbx_strand_id
1 'polypeptide(L)'
;VLLVLDQSDGEQTAVVAMAAEYCEADHVTFMARQARGLVSLALTEERCEQLNLPPMVDPATSGAVKLSIEASTGIDTGISAADRARTVRVAVAPDAKPSELVQPGHIFPVATLTGGVLIRTGAAEAGVDLATLAGLTPAAVFAEVLDANGDLANAAALVDFADKHDLTVGRVTDLVDYRLNHYRTVDLIRSGSIATRHGDFMLSVYQESTQGHVHMALSVGDISADNPTLVRVHTTASMRDLLSVTSAEQVSWSIQDLSLIHISEPTRRPI
;
A
#
# COMPACT_ATOMS: atom_id res chain seq x y z
N VAL A 1 -16.22 -8.20 1.54
CA VAL A 1 -15.08 -9.12 1.75
C VAL A 1 -14.54 -9.00 3.16
N LEU A 2 -13.91 -10.06 3.68
CA LEU A 2 -13.10 -10.03 4.89
C LEU A 2 -11.62 -9.96 4.46
N LEU A 3 -10.93 -8.91 4.86
CA LEU A 3 -9.51 -8.72 4.58
C LEU A 3 -8.70 -9.08 5.82
N VAL A 4 -7.86 -10.10 5.70
CA VAL A 4 -6.95 -10.56 6.77
C VAL A 4 -5.61 -9.85 6.62
N LEU A 5 -5.14 -9.26 7.71
CA LEU A 5 -3.84 -8.60 7.84
C LEU A 5 -2.96 -9.43 8.76
N ASP A 6 -1.78 -9.79 8.28
CA ASP A 6 -0.76 -10.45 9.07
C ASP A 6 0.05 -9.39 9.84
N GLN A 7 0.08 -9.48 11.17
CA GLN A 7 0.84 -8.57 12.03
C GLN A 7 2.30 -9.04 12.17
N SER A 8 3.18 -8.12 12.53
CA SER A 8 4.63 -8.40 12.66
C SER A 8 4.98 -9.39 13.76
N ASP A 9 4.11 -9.58 14.75
CA ASP A 9 4.23 -10.55 15.85
C ASP A 9 3.64 -11.94 15.51
N GLY A 10 3.11 -12.10 14.28
CA GLY A 10 2.48 -13.33 13.81
C GLY A 10 0.99 -13.45 14.15
N GLU A 11 0.42 -12.46 14.81
CA GLU A 11 -1.03 -12.38 14.99
C GLU A 11 -1.72 -11.96 13.70
N GLN A 12 -2.99 -12.32 13.58
CA GLN A 12 -3.84 -11.95 12.46
C GLN A 12 -5.00 -11.09 12.95
N THR A 13 -5.22 -9.99 12.27
CA THR A 13 -6.42 -9.17 12.43
C THR A 13 -7.19 -9.14 11.13
N ALA A 14 -8.44 -8.72 11.15
CA ALA A 14 -9.19 -8.56 9.91
C ALA A 14 -10.15 -7.37 9.97
N VAL A 15 -10.46 -6.87 8.79
CA VAL A 15 -11.51 -5.89 8.58
C VAL A 15 -12.54 -6.44 7.60
N VAL A 16 -13.80 -6.08 7.81
CA VAL A 16 -14.80 -6.17 6.75
C VAL A 16 -14.67 -4.94 5.87
N ALA A 17 -14.56 -5.13 4.57
CA ALA A 17 -14.38 -4.03 3.62
C ALA A 17 -15.28 -4.16 2.40
N MET A 18 -15.64 -3.03 1.80
CA MET A 18 -16.36 -2.96 0.54
C MET A 18 -16.01 -1.67 -0.22
N ALA A 19 -16.24 -1.65 -1.54
CA ALA A 19 -16.12 -0.43 -2.33
C ALA A 19 -17.11 0.64 -1.83
N ALA A 20 -16.61 1.84 -1.61
CA ALA A 20 -17.37 2.90 -0.95
C ALA A 20 -18.54 3.42 -1.79
N GLU A 21 -18.45 3.39 -3.12
CA GLU A 21 -19.53 3.87 -4.00
C GLU A 21 -20.83 3.06 -3.88
N TYR A 22 -20.74 1.81 -3.43
CA TYR A 22 -21.90 0.95 -3.18
C TYR A 22 -22.32 0.91 -1.71
N CYS A 23 -21.78 1.80 -0.87
CA CYS A 23 -22.11 1.82 0.54
C CYS A 23 -23.55 2.30 0.77
N GLU A 24 -24.37 1.44 1.39
CA GLU A 24 -25.75 1.70 1.79
C GLU A 24 -25.95 1.48 3.30
N ALA A 25 -27.12 1.86 3.81
CA ALA A 25 -27.43 1.77 5.24
C ALA A 25 -27.28 0.35 5.81
N ASP A 26 -27.65 -0.66 5.04
CA ASP A 26 -27.56 -2.07 5.48
C ASP A 26 -26.10 -2.51 5.64
N HIS A 27 -25.19 -2.03 4.79
CA HIS A 27 -23.77 -2.30 4.89
C HIS A 27 -23.15 -1.67 6.15
N VAL A 28 -23.49 -0.41 6.42
CA VAL A 28 -23.07 0.27 7.66
C VAL A 28 -23.66 -0.42 8.90
N THR A 29 -24.92 -0.86 8.82
CA THR A 29 -25.57 -1.61 9.90
C THR A 29 -24.86 -2.94 10.14
N PHE A 30 -24.48 -3.65 9.08
CA PHE A 30 -23.71 -4.89 9.16
C PHE A 30 -22.36 -4.65 9.85
N MET A 31 -21.58 -3.66 9.39
CA MET A 31 -20.29 -3.32 9.98
C MET A 31 -20.42 -2.97 11.47
N ALA A 32 -21.37 -2.11 11.82
CA ALA A 32 -21.58 -1.69 13.21
C ALA A 32 -22.05 -2.80 14.15
N ARG A 33 -22.91 -3.72 13.66
CA ARG A 33 -23.51 -4.78 14.50
C ARG A 33 -22.73 -6.08 14.51
N GLN A 34 -22.17 -6.47 13.37
CA GLN A 34 -21.52 -7.77 13.22
C GLN A 34 -20.00 -7.63 13.39
N ALA A 35 -19.36 -6.71 12.67
CA ALA A 35 -17.92 -6.46 12.84
C ALA A 35 -17.62 -5.70 14.13
N ARG A 36 -18.46 -4.76 14.56
CA ARG A 36 -18.40 -3.97 15.80
C ARG A 36 -17.28 -2.92 15.85
N GLY A 37 -16.38 -2.93 14.88
CA GLY A 37 -15.30 -1.95 14.76
C GLY A 37 -15.81 -0.57 14.33
N LEU A 38 -14.90 0.39 14.35
CA LEU A 38 -15.17 1.74 13.89
C LEU A 38 -15.35 1.75 12.37
N VAL A 39 -16.49 2.29 11.91
CA VAL A 39 -16.73 2.42 10.45
C VAL A 39 -15.87 3.55 9.91
N SER A 40 -14.88 3.19 9.11
CA SER A 40 -13.88 4.08 8.53
C SER A 40 -14.00 4.14 7.00
N LEU A 41 -13.55 5.24 6.40
CA LEU A 41 -13.57 5.47 4.96
C LEU A 41 -12.15 5.65 4.44
N ALA A 42 -11.62 4.66 3.74
CA ALA A 42 -10.34 4.75 3.05
C ALA A 42 -10.48 5.62 1.80
N LEU A 43 -9.64 6.62 1.66
CA LEU A 43 -9.56 7.55 0.54
C LEU A 43 -8.10 7.71 0.11
N THR A 44 -7.88 8.04 -1.16
CA THR A 44 -6.54 8.47 -1.60
C THR A 44 -6.17 9.80 -0.95
N GLU A 45 -4.87 10.06 -0.76
CA GLU A 45 -4.42 11.36 -0.21
C GLU A 45 -4.89 12.52 -1.11
N GLU A 46 -4.84 12.35 -2.44
CA GLU A 46 -5.35 13.33 -3.40
C GLU A 46 -6.84 13.64 -3.15
N ARG A 47 -7.65 12.62 -2.85
CA ARG A 47 -9.07 12.83 -2.52
C ARG A 47 -9.24 13.55 -1.20
N CYS A 48 -8.43 13.23 -0.21
CA CYS A 48 -8.44 13.95 1.08
C CYS A 48 -8.08 15.42 0.90
N GLU A 49 -7.10 15.72 0.06
CA GLU A 49 -6.72 17.11 -0.28
C GLU A 49 -7.85 17.84 -1.01
N GLN A 50 -8.45 17.21 -2.03
CA GLN A 50 -9.58 17.76 -2.77
C GLN A 50 -10.76 18.14 -1.85
N LEU A 51 -11.05 17.31 -0.85
CA LEU A 51 -12.11 17.52 0.12
C LEU A 51 -11.71 18.38 1.32
N ASN A 52 -10.45 18.85 1.36
CA ASN A 52 -9.88 19.64 2.44
C ASN A 52 -10.03 18.97 3.82
N LEU A 53 -9.63 17.70 3.89
CA LEU A 53 -9.68 16.88 5.11
C LEU A 53 -8.36 16.98 5.88
N PRO A 54 -8.30 17.74 6.97
CA PRO A 54 -7.08 17.89 7.76
C PRO A 54 -6.79 16.59 8.55
N PRO A 55 -5.51 16.32 8.88
CA PRO A 55 -5.16 15.23 9.76
C PRO A 55 -5.78 15.43 11.15
N MET A 56 -6.21 14.32 11.79
CA MET A 56 -6.78 14.36 13.15
C MET A 56 -5.71 14.59 14.21
N VAL A 57 -4.48 14.14 13.97
CA VAL A 57 -3.32 14.25 14.84
C VAL A 57 -2.13 14.79 14.05
N ASP A 58 -1.06 15.15 14.75
CA ASP A 58 0.18 15.59 14.10
C ASP A 58 0.62 14.59 13.03
N PRO A 59 0.81 15.04 11.77
CA PRO A 59 1.24 14.17 10.66
C PRO A 59 2.53 13.40 10.95
N ALA A 60 3.41 13.93 11.81
CA ALA A 60 4.64 13.27 12.22
C ALA A 60 4.40 11.98 13.04
N THR A 61 3.23 11.86 13.69
CA THR A 61 2.91 10.71 14.54
C THR A 61 1.97 9.71 13.87
N SER A 62 0.95 10.17 13.16
CA SER A 62 -0.01 9.30 12.44
C SER A 62 -0.88 10.13 11.47
N GLY A 63 -0.31 10.65 10.41
CA GLY A 63 -1.02 11.52 9.45
C GLY A 63 -2.11 10.84 8.62
N ALA A 64 -2.27 9.51 8.71
CA ALA A 64 -3.22 8.78 7.90
C ALA A 64 -4.69 9.06 8.27
N VAL A 65 -5.00 9.19 9.56
CA VAL A 65 -6.37 9.44 10.04
C VAL A 65 -6.68 10.93 9.92
N LYS A 66 -7.75 11.25 9.18
CA LYS A 66 -8.24 12.62 9.00
C LYS A 66 -9.36 12.91 10.01
N LEU A 67 -9.64 14.19 10.19
CA LEU A 67 -10.77 14.60 11.03
C LEU A 67 -12.08 14.01 10.50
N SER A 68 -12.90 13.51 11.40
CA SER A 68 -14.16 12.85 11.04
C SER A 68 -15.10 13.81 10.29
N ILE A 69 -15.92 13.25 9.41
CA ILE A 69 -16.75 14.00 8.48
C ILE A 69 -18.23 13.60 8.60
N GLU A 70 -19.07 14.51 8.09
CA GLU A 70 -20.50 14.30 7.92
C GLU A 70 -20.99 15.03 6.67
N ALA A 71 -22.02 14.49 5.99
CA ALA A 71 -22.66 15.21 4.89
C ALA A 71 -23.31 16.50 5.42
N SER A 72 -23.11 17.62 4.71
CA SER A 72 -23.65 18.92 5.14
C SER A 72 -25.17 19.01 5.02
N THR A 73 -25.80 18.12 4.26
CA THR A 73 -27.25 18.11 4.00
C THR A 73 -27.81 16.70 3.85
N GLY A 74 -29.11 16.55 4.11
CA GLY A 74 -29.84 15.30 3.90
C GLY A 74 -29.50 14.21 4.92
N ILE A 75 -29.07 14.62 6.09
CA ILE A 75 -28.87 13.81 7.30
C ILE A 75 -29.73 14.38 8.43
N ASP A 76 -30.00 13.56 9.44
CA ASP A 76 -30.71 13.95 10.65
C ASP A 76 -29.73 14.08 11.84
N THR A 77 -29.32 12.98 12.42
CA THR A 77 -28.39 12.97 13.57
C THR A 77 -26.94 12.68 13.19
N GLY A 78 -26.68 12.26 11.96
CA GLY A 78 -25.38 11.85 11.46
C GLY A 78 -24.92 10.44 11.89
N ILE A 79 -25.36 9.97 13.07
CA ILE A 79 -24.96 8.67 13.64
C ILE A 79 -25.71 7.48 13.03
N SER A 80 -26.89 7.71 12.44
CA SER A 80 -27.68 6.62 11.86
C SER A 80 -26.92 5.92 10.72
N ALA A 81 -27.20 4.65 10.47
CA ALA A 81 -26.58 3.92 9.37
C ALA A 81 -26.88 4.59 8.00
N ALA A 82 -28.08 5.16 7.86
CA ALA A 82 -28.48 5.88 6.65
C ALA A 82 -27.67 7.18 6.47
N ASP A 83 -27.48 7.95 7.54
CA ASP A 83 -26.71 9.20 7.51
C ASP A 83 -25.23 8.94 7.21
N ARG A 84 -24.66 7.91 7.87
CA ARG A 84 -23.27 7.50 7.62
C ARG A 84 -23.06 7.01 6.18
N ALA A 85 -23.96 6.18 5.66
CA ALA A 85 -23.92 5.74 4.26
C ALA A 85 -24.05 6.92 3.29
N ARG A 86 -24.92 7.90 3.60
CA ARG A 86 -25.01 9.13 2.81
C ARG A 86 -23.71 9.91 2.84
N THR A 87 -23.09 10.09 4.01
CA THR A 87 -21.82 10.78 4.17
C THR A 87 -20.74 10.13 3.32
N VAL A 88 -20.64 8.80 3.34
CA VAL A 88 -19.69 8.04 2.49
C VAL A 88 -19.93 8.36 1.01
N ARG A 89 -21.17 8.22 0.53
CA ARG A 89 -21.50 8.47 -0.88
C ARG A 89 -21.22 9.90 -1.33
N VAL A 90 -21.49 10.89 -0.48
CA VAL A 90 -21.13 12.30 -0.75
C VAL A 90 -19.61 12.44 -0.88
N ALA A 91 -18.85 11.87 0.05
CA ALA A 91 -17.38 11.98 0.05
C ALA A 91 -16.71 11.33 -1.18
N VAL A 92 -17.32 10.27 -1.76
CA VAL A 92 -16.74 9.56 -2.90
C VAL A 92 -17.35 9.95 -4.25
N ALA A 93 -18.35 10.81 -4.28
CA ALA A 93 -18.94 11.29 -5.53
C ALA A 93 -17.85 11.98 -6.41
N PRO A 94 -17.83 11.75 -7.72
CA PRO A 94 -16.76 12.29 -8.59
C PRO A 94 -16.61 13.81 -8.53
N ASP A 95 -17.72 14.52 -8.33
CA ASP A 95 -17.84 15.98 -8.28
C ASP A 95 -17.94 16.53 -6.85
N ALA A 96 -17.66 15.71 -5.82
CA ALA A 96 -17.73 16.11 -4.42
C ALA A 96 -16.87 17.35 -4.10
N LYS A 97 -17.45 18.25 -3.31
CA LYS A 97 -16.83 19.51 -2.92
C LYS A 97 -16.64 19.56 -1.39
N PRO A 98 -15.64 20.30 -0.89
CA PRO A 98 -15.45 20.49 0.55
C PRO A 98 -16.69 21.03 1.27
N SER A 99 -17.48 21.87 0.60
CA SER A 99 -18.70 22.48 1.17
C SER A 99 -19.86 21.50 1.37
N GLU A 100 -19.77 20.30 0.80
CA GLU A 100 -20.77 19.24 0.95
C GLU A 100 -20.52 18.36 2.17
N LEU A 101 -19.39 18.61 2.88
CA LEU A 101 -19.01 17.94 4.10
C LEU A 101 -18.85 18.95 5.23
N VAL A 102 -19.17 18.50 6.45
CA VAL A 102 -18.90 19.23 7.71
C VAL A 102 -18.02 18.38 8.60
N GLN A 103 -17.29 19.03 9.50
CA GLN A 103 -16.34 18.43 10.43
C GLN A 103 -16.56 19.03 11.82
N PRO A 104 -16.52 18.22 12.89
CA PRO A 104 -16.43 16.76 12.93
C PRO A 104 -17.76 16.07 12.58
N GLY A 105 -17.71 14.74 12.34
CA GLY A 105 -18.87 13.91 12.06
C GLY A 105 -18.69 12.45 12.54
N HIS A 106 -19.39 11.50 11.90
CA HIS A 106 -19.45 10.10 12.33
C HIS A 106 -18.83 9.10 11.35
N ILE A 107 -18.19 9.58 10.29
CA ILE A 107 -17.33 8.78 9.40
C ILE A 107 -15.89 9.25 9.56
N PHE A 108 -14.96 8.31 9.68
CA PHE A 108 -13.54 8.55 9.93
C PHE A 108 -12.74 8.28 8.66
N PRO A 109 -12.33 9.33 7.91
CA PRO A 109 -11.50 9.14 6.73
C PRO A 109 -10.09 8.71 7.12
N VAL A 110 -9.55 7.77 6.34
CA VAL A 110 -8.17 7.29 6.45
C VAL A 110 -7.50 7.46 5.09
N ALA A 111 -6.49 8.30 5.03
CA ALA A 111 -5.73 8.53 3.82
C ALA A 111 -4.80 7.36 3.52
N THR A 112 -4.80 6.91 2.27
CA THR A 112 -3.89 5.86 1.80
C THR A 112 -2.65 6.48 1.18
N LEU A 113 -1.54 5.76 1.31
CA LEU A 113 -0.28 6.16 0.68
C LEU A 113 -0.32 5.87 -0.83
N THR A 114 0.29 6.76 -1.62
CA THR A 114 0.55 6.51 -3.04
C THR A 114 1.37 5.24 -3.18
N GLY A 115 0.89 4.30 -4.02
CA GLY A 115 1.47 2.95 -4.14
C GLY A 115 0.70 1.87 -3.37
N GLY A 116 -0.22 2.25 -2.50
CA GLY A 116 -1.16 1.34 -1.83
C GLY A 116 -0.46 0.28 -0.98
N VAL A 117 -0.90 -0.98 -1.08
CA VAL A 117 -0.36 -2.11 -0.29
C VAL A 117 1.13 -2.38 -0.52
N LEU A 118 1.72 -1.89 -1.61
CA LEU A 118 3.17 -2.02 -1.85
C LEU A 118 4.01 -1.10 -0.95
N ILE A 119 3.40 -0.07 -0.38
CA ILE A 119 4.06 0.87 0.54
C ILE A 119 3.66 0.62 1.99
N ARG A 120 2.38 0.35 2.22
CA ARG A 120 1.85 0.03 3.55
C ARG A 120 0.80 -1.07 3.44
N THR A 121 1.06 -2.21 4.06
CA THR A 121 0.16 -3.39 4.07
C THR A 121 -1.04 -3.20 5.01
N GLY A 122 -1.70 -2.04 4.91
CA GLY A 122 -2.83 -1.65 5.75
C GLY A 122 -4.20 -1.98 5.14
N ALA A 123 -5.22 -2.03 6.00
CA ALA A 123 -6.60 -2.27 5.60
C ALA A 123 -7.13 -1.19 4.63
N ALA A 124 -6.77 0.06 4.87
CA ALA A 124 -7.18 1.18 4.04
C ALA A 124 -6.59 1.05 2.63
N GLU A 125 -5.27 0.80 2.52
CA GLU A 125 -4.59 0.57 1.25
C GLU A 125 -5.17 -0.62 0.50
N ALA A 126 -5.37 -1.74 1.19
CA ALA A 126 -5.93 -2.94 0.58
C ALA A 126 -7.34 -2.70 0.04
N GLY A 127 -8.18 -1.98 0.77
CA GLY A 127 -9.53 -1.63 0.33
C GLY A 127 -9.54 -0.74 -0.91
N VAL A 128 -8.70 0.29 -0.95
CA VAL A 128 -8.56 1.20 -2.10
C VAL A 128 -7.97 0.49 -3.30
N ASP A 129 -6.94 -0.35 -3.11
CA ASP A 129 -6.34 -1.13 -4.17
C ASP A 129 -7.34 -2.10 -4.81
N LEU A 130 -8.11 -2.82 -4.00
CA LEU A 130 -9.15 -3.74 -4.50
C LEU A 130 -10.25 -3.00 -5.26
N ALA A 131 -10.70 -1.85 -4.78
CA ALA A 131 -11.66 -1.02 -5.50
C ALA A 131 -11.10 -0.58 -6.86
N THR A 132 -9.85 -0.12 -6.89
CA THR A 132 -9.14 0.30 -8.11
C THR A 132 -8.98 -0.87 -9.09
N LEU A 133 -8.58 -2.05 -8.60
CA LEU A 133 -8.44 -3.27 -9.42
C LEU A 133 -9.76 -3.73 -10.02
N ALA A 134 -10.87 -3.49 -9.32
CA ALA A 134 -12.21 -3.76 -9.80
C ALA A 134 -12.74 -2.69 -10.79
N GLY A 135 -11.96 -1.65 -11.10
CA GLY A 135 -12.38 -0.53 -11.98
C GLY A 135 -13.39 0.40 -11.33
N LEU A 136 -13.46 0.43 -10.00
CA LEU A 136 -14.36 1.25 -9.20
C LEU A 136 -13.65 2.50 -8.68
N THR A 137 -14.42 3.41 -8.08
CA THR A 137 -13.87 4.58 -7.38
C THR A 137 -12.83 4.15 -6.35
N PRO A 138 -11.59 4.74 -6.33
CA PRO A 138 -10.53 4.34 -5.41
C PRO A 138 -10.84 4.75 -3.97
N ALA A 139 -11.84 4.11 -3.38
CA ALA A 139 -12.31 4.34 -2.03
C ALA A 139 -12.97 3.07 -1.47
N ALA A 140 -12.78 2.82 -0.18
CA ALA A 140 -13.38 1.67 0.50
C ALA A 140 -13.91 2.05 1.88
N VAL A 141 -15.06 1.47 2.27
CA VAL A 141 -15.54 1.50 3.66
C VAL A 141 -15.08 0.23 4.33
N PHE A 142 -14.58 0.34 5.55
CA PHE A 142 -14.11 -0.81 6.32
C PHE A 142 -14.36 -0.64 7.81
N ALA A 143 -14.39 -1.76 8.53
CA ALA A 143 -14.44 -1.80 9.99
C ALA A 143 -13.69 -3.03 10.49
N GLU A 144 -12.95 -2.88 11.59
CA GLU A 144 -12.27 -3.98 12.27
C GLU A 144 -13.30 -5.00 12.78
N VAL A 145 -12.91 -6.27 12.76
CA VAL A 145 -13.73 -7.35 13.35
C VAL A 145 -13.32 -7.54 14.81
N LEU A 146 -14.25 -7.23 15.70
CA LEU A 146 -14.07 -7.39 17.14
C LEU A 146 -14.86 -8.59 17.65
N ASP A 147 -14.37 -9.21 18.70
CA ASP A 147 -15.05 -10.29 19.42
C ASP A 147 -16.21 -9.76 20.32
N ALA A 148 -16.80 -10.63 21.12
CA ALA A 148 -17.91 -10.26 21.99
C ALA A 148 -17.47 -9.36 23.18
N ASN A 149 -16.20 -9.34 23.52
CA ASN A 149 -15.63 -8.53 24.59
C ASN A 149 -15.21 -7.13 24.10
N GLY A 150 -15.14 -6.93 22.77
CA GLY A 150 -14.66 -5.70 22.14
C GLY A 150 -13.16 -5.72 21.82
N ASP A 151 -12.50 -6.87 21.98
CA ASP A 151 -11.11 -7.07 21.57
C ASP A 151 -11.03 -7.48 20.09
N LEU A 152 -9.86 -7.33 19.46
CA LEU A 152 -9.65 -7.81 18.09
C LEU A 152 -9.90 -9.31 17.99
N ALA A 153 -10.71 -9.74 17.03
CA ALA A 153 -11.04 -11.13 16.83
C ALA A 153 -9.80 -11.93 16.42
N ASN A 154 -9.56 -13.06 17.08
CA ASN A 154 -8.46 -13.95 16.74
C ASN A 154 -8.75 -14.77 15.47
N ALA A 155 -7.74 -15.46 14.94
CA ALA A 155 -7.83 -16.21 13.67
C ALA A 155 -9.00 -17.20 13.62
N ALA A 156 -9.30 -17.93 14.70
CA ALA A 156 -10.40 -18.89 14.75
C ALA A 156 -11.76 -18.16 14.65
N ALA A 157 -11.94 -17.09 15.42
CA ALA A 157 -13.16 -16.27 15.37
C ALA A 157 -13.36 -15.60 13.99
N LEU A 158 -12.27 -15.25 13.29
CA LEU A 158 -12.35 -14.68 11.94
C LEU A 158 -12.84 -15.69 10.91
N VAL A 159 -12.43 -16.96 11.01
CA VAL A 159 -12.94 -18.05 10.15
C VAL A 159 -14.43 -18.25 10.38
N ASP A 160 -14.84 -18.41 11.65
CA ASP A 160 -16.25 -18.56 12.00
C ASP A 160 -17.10 -17.37 11.55
N PHE A 161 -16.54 -16.16 11.63
CA PHE A 161 -17.22 -14.94 11.18
C PHE A 161 -17.40 -14.93 9.66
N ALA A 162 -16.37 -15.30 8.91
CA ALA A 162 -16.43 -15.38 7.45
C ALA A 162 -17.48 -16.39 6.97
N ASP A 163 -17.45 -17.60 7.55
CA ASP A 163 -18.39 -18.69 7.22
C ASP A 163 -19.82 -18.32 7.57
N LYS A 164 -20.05 -17.76 8.76
CA LYS A 164 -21.37 -17.34 9.22
C LYS A 164 -22.03 -16.30 8.32
N HIS A 165 -21.23 -15.41 7.74
CA HIS A 165 -21.73 -14.28 6.96
C HIS A 165 -21.50 -14.43 5.46
N ASP A 166 -21.06 -15.61 5.00
CA ASP A 166 -20.74 -15.90 3.59
C ASP A 166 -19.82 -14.85 2.95
N LEU A 167 -18.73 -14.52 3.66
CA LEU A 167 -17.79 -13.51 3.22
C LEU A 167 -16.63 -14.14 2.46
N THR A 168 -16.35 -13.61 1.27
CA THR A 168 -15.09 -13.92 0.59
C THR A 168 -13.91 -13.43 1.43
N VAL A 169 -12.95 -14.30 1.71
CA VAL A 169 -11.74 -13.98 2.48
C VAL A 169 -10.59 -13.68 1.53
N GLY A 170 -9.90 -12.58 1.75
CA GLY A 170 -8.67 -12.22 1.06
C GLY A 170 -7.57 -11.87 2.07
N ARG A 171 -6.33 -12.23 1.76
CA ARG A 171 -5.17 -11.83 2.57
C ARG A 171 -4.49 -10.64 1.90
N VAL A 172 -4.08 -9.67 2.69
CA VAL A 172 -3.37 -8.49 2.16
C VAL A 172 -2.03 -8.89 1.56
N THR A 173 -1.36 -9.91 2.10
CA THR A 173 -0.13 -10.48 1.53
C THR A 173 -0.34 -11.03 0.11
N ASP A 174 -1.45 -11.72 -0.15
CA ASP A 174 -1.76 -12.23 -1.50
C ASP A 174 -2.04 -11.08 -2.48
N LEU A 175 -2.63 -9.99 -2.01
CA LEU A 175 -2.82 -8.78 -2.82
C LEU A 175 -1.48 -8.10 -3.16
N VAL A 176 -0.53 -8.06 -2.21
CA VAL A 176 0.84 -7.58 -2.47
C VAL A 176 1.50 -8.41 -3.56
N ASP A 177 1.47 -9.74 -3.43
CA ASP A 177 2.04 -10.66 -4.41
C ASP A 177 1.39 -10.51 -5.79
N TYR A 178 0.07 -10.37 -5.82
CA TYR A 178 -0.66 -10.11 -7.05
C TYR A 178 -0.19 -8.81 -7.72
N ARG A 179 -0.08 -7.70 -6.97
CA ARG A 179 0.37 -6.42 -7.50
C ARG A 179 1.81 -6.47 -7.99
N LEU A 180 2.72 -7.11 -7.25
CA LEU A 180 4.12 -7.27 -7.68
C LEU A 180 4.26 -8.06 -8.98
N ASN A 181 3.41 -9.05 -9.20
CA ASN A 181 3.47 -9.91 -10.38
C ASN A 181 2.74 -9.33 -11.62
N HIS A 182 1.74 -8.46 -11.43
CA HIS A 182 0.90 -7.99 -12.53
C HIS A 182 1.07 -6.50 -12.84
N TYR A 183 1.69 -5.73 -11.97
CA TYR A 183 1.87 -4.30 -12.15
C TYR A 183 3.35 -3.94 -12.19
N ARG A 184 3.67 -3.10 -13.18
CA ARG A 184 5.02 -2.56 -13.29
C ARG A 184 5.20 -1.46 -12.24
N THR A 185 6.17 -1.67 -11.35
CA THR A 185 6.46 -0.73 -10.24
C THR A 185 7.61 0.22 -10.57
N VAL A 186 8.32 -0.01 -11.68
CA VAL A 186 9.45 0.80 -12.11
C VAL A 186 9.37 1.10 -13.60
N ASP A 187 9.67 2.33 -13.99
CA ASP A 187 9.70 2.80 -15.36
C ASP A 187 11.13 3.07 -15.82
N LEU A 188 11.47 2.62 -17.02
CA LEU A 188 12.76 2.90 -17.63
C LEU A 188 12.81 4.38 -18.08
N ILE A 189 13.63 5.19 -17.41
CA ILE A 189 13.81 6.61 -17.74
C ILE A 189 14.83 6.80 -18.86
N ARG A 190 15.94 6.06 -18.79
CA ARG A 190 17.05 6.19 -19.74
C ARG A 190 17.85 4.91 -19.81
N SER A 191 18.35 4.60 -21.01
CA SER A 191 19.32 3.54 -21.23
C SER A 191 20.40 4.02 -22.19
N GLY A 192 21.63 3.56 -22.01
CA GLY A 192 22.76 3.90 -22.88
C GLY A 192 24.05 3.21 -22.46
N SER A 193 24.98 3.07 -23.41
CA SER A 193 26.30 2.54 -23.13
C SER A 193 27.14 3.55 -22.36
N ILE A 194 27.87 3.07 -21.34
CA ILE A 194 28.86 3.85 -20.60
C ILE A 194 30.19 3.12 -20.62
N ALA A 195 31.26 3.84 -20.93
CA ALA A 195 32.64 3.34 -20.83
C ALA A 195 33.15 3.54 -19.40
N THR A 196 33.68 2.49 -18.81
CA THR A 196 34.30 2.53 -17.47
C THR A 196 35.71 1.97 -17.52
N ARG A 197 36.48 2.16 -16.45
CA ARG A 197 37.81 1.53 -16.34
C ARG A 197 37.75 -0.01 -16.32
N HIS A 198 36.58 -0.61 -16.17
CA HIS A 198 36.38 -2.06 -16.13
C HIS A 198 35.72 -2.59 -17.42
N GLY A 199 35.57 -1.75 -18.45
CA GLY A 199 34.94 -2.08 -19.72
C GLY A 199 33.66 -1.29 -19.96
N ASP A 200 33.00 -1.60 -21.08
CA ASP A 200 31.76 -0.97 -21.48
C ASP A 200 30.56 -1.70 -20.86
N PHE A 201 29.66 -0.92 -20.30
CA PHE A 201 28.42 -1.42 -19.70
C PHE A 201 27.22 -0.74 -20.35
N MET A 202 26.11 -1.46 -20.42
CA MET A 202 24.80 -0.85 -20.64
C MET A 202 24.28 -0.36 -19.29
N LEU A 203 24.10 0.94 -19.14
CA LEU A 203 23.44 1.56 -17.99
C LEU A 203 21.95 1.74 -18.31
N SER A 204 21.10 1.19 -17.47
CA SER A 204 19.65 1.44 -17.48
C SER A 204 19.25 2.11 -16.18
N VAL A 205 18.59 3.25 -16.28
CA VAL A 205 18.09 4.05 -15.16
C VAL A 205 16.59 3.88 -15.08
N TYR A 206 16.12 3.43 -13.95
CA TYR A 206 14.70 3.22 -13.65
C TYR A 206 14.26 4.16 -12.56
N GLN A 207 13.02 4.61 -12.63
CA GLN A 207 12.36 5.34 -11.56
C GLN A 207 11.19 4.51 -11.03
N GLU A 208 11.11 4.40 -9.73
CA GLU A 208 9.98 3.80 -9.06
C GLU A 208 8.75 4.69 -9.16
N SER A 209 7.61 4.11 -9.56
CA SER A 209 6.38 4.84 -9.81
C SER A 209 5.68 5.33 -8.54
N THR A 210 6.05 4.79 -7.37
CA THR A 210 5.38 5.04 -6.09
C THR A 210 6.04 6.16 -5.28
N GLN A 211 7.34 6.06 -5.03
CA GLN A 211 8.10 7.00 -4.20
C GLN A 211 9.10 7.84 -5.01
N GLY A 212 9.19 7.57 -6.33
CA GLY A 212 10.10 8.31 -7.22
C GLY A 212 11.58 7.96 -7.02
N HIS A 213 11.90 6.90 -6.26
CA HIS A 213 13.28 6.45 -6.10
C HIS A 213 13.90 6.05 -7.43
N VAL A 214 15.18 6.36 -7.58
CA VAL A 214 15.93 6.04 -8.80
C VAL A 214 16.79 4.82 -8.57
N HIS A 215 16.67 3.84 -9.44
CA HIS A 215 17.45 2.62 -9.47
C HIS A 215 18.29 2.55 -10.75
N MET A 216 19.49 1.99 -10.65
CA MET A 216 20.38 1.82 -11.79
C MET A 216 20.73 0.36 -11.97
N ALA A 217 20.66 -0.13 -13.21
CA ALA A 217 21.14 -1.44 -13.59
C ALA A 217 22.33 -1.29 -14.55
N LEU A 218 23.41 -1.95 -14.23
CA LEU A 218 24.58 -2.11 -15.10
C LEU A 218 24.57 -3.53 -15.64
N SER A 219 24.61 -3.69 -16.95
CA SER A 219 24.61 -5.00 -17.58
C SER A 219 25.74 -5.13 -18.60
N VAL A 220 26.23 -6.37 -18.78
CA VAL A 220 27.25 -6.75 -19.77
C VAL A 220 26.76 -8.00 -20.49
N GLY A 221 26.93 -8.02 -21.81
CA GLY A 221 26.48 -9.13 -22.66
C GLY A 221 24.96 -9.08 -22.94
N ASP A 222 24.50 -10.12 -23.62
CA ASP A 222 23.11 -10.24 -24.01
C ASP A 222 22.30 -10.93 -22.91
N ILE A 223 21.31 -10.21 -22.39
CA ILE A 223 20.36 -10.72 -21.40
C ILE A 223 19.10 -11.19 -22.12
N SER A 224 18.75 -12.46 -21.95
CA SER A 224 17.56 -13.04 -22.53
C SER A 224 16.78 -13.85 -21.48
N ALA A 225 15.49 -14.04 -21.72
CA ALA A 225 14.64 -14.84 -20.84
C ALA A 225 15.02 -16.34 -20.83
N ASP A 226 15.70 -16.80 -21.88
CA ASP A 226 16.04 -18.21 -22.06
C ASP A 226 17.36 -18.60 -21.37
N ASN A 227 18.16 -17.63 -20.95
CA ASN A 227 19.48 -17.86 -20.34
C ASN A 227 19.52 -17.34 -18.91
N PRO A 228 19.96 -18.18 -17.94
CA PRO A 228 20.19 -17.71 -16.58
C PRO A 228 21.20 -16.57 -16.56
N THR A 229 20.84 -15.46 -15.95
CA THR A 229 21.69 -14.27 -15.81
C THR A 229 22.13 -14.13 -14.36
N LEU A 230 23.43 -13.96 -14.14
CA LEU A 230 23.97 -13.61 -12.82
C LEU A 230 23.56 -12.18 -12.46
N VAL A 231 22.82 -12.03 -11.36
CA VAL A 231 22.36 -10.74 -10.86
C VAL A 231 22.95 -10.49 -9.49
N ARG A 232 23.41 -9.26 -9.28
CA ARG A 232 23.81 -8.78 -7.98
C ARG A 232 23.07 -7.50 -7.62
N VAL A 233 22.45 -7.48 -6.45
CA VAL A 233 21.85 -6.27 -5.88
C VAL A 233 22.88 -5.60 -4.97
N HIS A 234 23.06 -4.29 -5.15
CA HIS A 234 23.92 -3.46 -4.34
C HIS A 234 23.18 -2.20 -3.89
N THR A 235 23.19 -1.95 -2.59
CA THR A 235 22.70 -0.68 -2.04
C THR A 235 23.86 0.29 -1.95
N THR A 236 23.77 1.42 -2.67
CA THR A 236 24.82 2.44 -2.69
C THR A 236 25.00 3.07 -1.32
N ALA A 237 26.19 2.94 -0.77
CA ALA A 237 26.65 3.75 0.37
C ALA A 237 27.42 4.94 -0.21
N SER A 238 26.72 6.01 -0.56
CA SER A 238 27.24 7.15 -1.34
C SER A 238 28.58 7.71 -0.84
N MET A 239 28.77 7.77 0.48
CA MET A 239 30.03 8.26 1.07
C MET A 239 31.20 7.28 0.85
N ARG A 240 30.95 5.98 0.93
CA ARG A 240 31.98 4.96 0.69
C ARG A 240 32.30 4.86 -0.79
N ASP A 241 31.29 4.81 -1.64
CA ASP A 241 31.45 4.62 -3.09
C ASP A 241 32.10 5.85 -3.75
N LEU A 242 31.78 7.07 -3.29
CA LEU A 242 32.36 8.31 -3.81
C LEU A 242 33.69 8.69 -3.17
N LEU A 243 33.86 8.47 -1.86
CA LEU A 243 35.02 8.95 -1.11
C LEU A 243 36.00 7.82 -0.73
N SER A 244 35.71 6.58 -1.11
CA SER A 244 36.53 5.40 -0.77
C SER A 244 36.80 5.25 0.73
N VAL A 245 35.82 5.67 1.57
CA VAL A 245 35.93 5.59 3.03
C VAL A 245 35.84 4.13 3.47
N THR A 246 36.91 3.63 4.12
CA THR A 246 36.94 2.31 4.74
C THR A 246 36.57 2.43 6.22
N SER A 247 35.41 1.89 6.62
CA SER A 247 35.06 1.73 8.03
C SER A 247 35.19 0.27 8.45
N ALA A 248 35.75 0.04 9.63
CA ALA A 248 36.12 -1.29 10.12
C ALA A 248 34.92 -2.22 10.46
N GLU A 249 33.67 -1.70 10.43
CA GLU A 249 32.50 -2.42 10.96
C GLU A 249 31.51 -2.96 9.92
N GLN A 250 31.73 -2.77 8.62
CA GLN A 250 30.79 -3.26 7.60
C GLN A 250 31.45 -4.05 6.48
N VAL A 251 31.07 -5.31 6.38
CA VAL A 251 31.51 -6.28 5.34
C VAL A 251 30.70 -6.10 4.05
N SER A 252 30.70 -4.92 3.43
CA SER A 252 30.20 -4.77 2.06
C SER A 252 31.32 -4.27 1.15
N TRP A 253 31.49 -4.97 0.04
CA TRP A 253 32.48 -4.67 -0.98
C TRP A 253 32.09 -3.39 -1.73
N SER A 254 33.04 -2.55 -2.11
CA SER A 254 32.76 -1.40 -2.97
C SER A 254 32.30 -1.86 -4.36
N ILE A 255 31.53 -1.02 -5.07
CA ILE A 255 31.15 -1.29 -6.48
C ILE A 255 32.37 -1.65 -7.32
N GLN A 256 33.52 -1.04 -7.02
CA GLN A 256 34.77 -1.25 -7.73
C GLN A 256 35.38 -2.65 -7.49
N ASP A 257 35.35 -3.11 -6.26
CA ASP A 257 35.87 -4.44 -5.90
C ASP A 257 34.97 -5.55 -6.46
N LEU A 258 33.69 -5.29 -6.58
CA LEU A 258 32.70 -6.23 -7.09
C LEU A 258 32.81 -6.48 -8.59
N SER A 259 33.10 -5.44 -9.38
CA SER A 259 33.32 -5.57 -10.82
C SER A 259 34.55 -6.39 -11.14
N LEU A 260 35.62 -6.29 -10.33
CA LEU A 260 36.88 -7.03 -10.52
C LEU A 260 36.71 -8.54 -10.30
N ILE A 261 35.90 -8.98 -9.32
CA ILE A 261 35.73 -10.41 -8.99
C ILE A 261 34.93 -11.14 -10.08
N HIS A 262 33.94 -10.48 -10.71
CA HIS A 262 33.08 -11.13 -11.70
C HIS A 262 33.55 -11.00 -13.15
N ILE A 263 34.35 -10.01 -13.47
CA ILE A 263 34.91 -9.83 -14.83
C ILE A 263 36.19 -10.65 -15.01
N SER A 264 37.00 -10.80 -13.96
CA SER A 264 38.28 -11.52 -14.02
C SER A 264 38.20 -13.04 -13.82
N GLU A 265 37.10 -13.58 -13.31
CA GLU A 265 36.89 -15.02 -13.14
C GLU A 265 35.53 -15.50 -13.70
N PRO A 266 35.33 -15.55 -15.01
CA PRO A 266 34.04 -16.05 -15.58
C PRO A 266 33.85 -17.55 -15.48
N THR A 267 34.76 -18.32 -14.88
CA THR A 267 34.71 -19.79 -14.89
C THR A 267 35.21 -20.44 -13.60
N ARG A 268 34.48 -20.35 -12.51
CA ARG A 268 34.46 -21.45 -11.55
C ARG A 268 33.12 -22.15 -11.63
N ARG A 269 33.03 -23.23 -12.41
CA ARG A 269 31.96 -24.22 -12.31
C ARG A 269 32.01 -24.82 -10.91
N PRO A 270 30.92 -25.00 -10.22
CA PRO A 270 30.87 -25.85 -9.03
C PRO A 270 31.15 -27.29 -9.47
N ILE A 271 32.06 -27.92 -8.77
CA ILE A 271 32.35 -29.37 -8.83
C ILE A 271 31.20 -30.08 -8.11
#